data_e8d17f3e27b3ea0b11ab4a5f2f72d1d7
#
_entry.id   e8d17f3e27b3ea0b11ab4a5f2f72d1d7
#
_cell.length_a   1.000
_cell.length_b   1.000
_cell.length_c   1.000
_cell.angle_alpha   90.00
_cell.angle_beta   90.00
_cell.angle_gamma   90.00
#
_symmetry.space_group_name_H-M   'P 1'
#
loop_
_entity.id
_entity.type
_entity.pdbx_description
1 polymer ?
#
loop_
_entity_poly.entity_id
_entity_poly.type
_entity_poly.pdbx_seq_one_letter_code
_entity_poly.pdbx_strand_id
1 'polypeptide(L)'
;MTRQSLPLLAAAGALAVSLAAPAAATTFQFGTTLSSLGEPTPTSLATGSANVTFDDVAFTVAVDETFSGIAASMSGNHIHCCTASPGTGSASVALGFTGLATGTSGQYTNTFTMPVTNFSSLLAGVQAGKAYVNIHTPGVYSGGEIRGFLVPVPEPSTYALMLCGLGLIGWVAKRRQLA
;
A
#
# COMPACT_ATOMS: atom_id res chain seq x y z
N MET A 1 77.21 -17.70 -26.98
CA MET A 1 76.04 -16.79 -27.26
C MET A 1 74.75 -17.57 -27.07
N THR A 2 74.23 -17.51 -25.89
CA THR A 2 72.99 -18.21 -25.48
C THR A 2 71.81 -17.21 -25.52
N ARG A 3 70.85 -17.47 -26.41
CA ARG A 3 69.62 -16.69 -26.55
C ARG A 3 68.66 -17.21 -25.50
N GLN A 4 68.31 -16.34 -24.53
CA GLN A 4 67.19 -16.58 -23.61
C GLN A 4 65.87 -16.16 -24.27
N SER A 5 64.93 -17.09 -24.40
CA SER A 5 63.57 -16.86 -24.83
C SER A 5 62.72 -16.52 -23.61
N LEU A 6 62.10 -15.31 -23.60
CA LEU A 6 61.08 -14.93 -22.63
C LEU A 6 59.75 -15.57 -22.99
N PRO A 7 58.97 -16.11 -22.04
CA PRO A 7 57.61 -16.53 -22.28
C PRO A 7 56.66 -15.31 -22.26
N LEU A 8 55.83 -15.16 -23.30
CA LEU A 8 54.70 -14.26 -23.32
C LEU A 8 53.62 -14.81 -22.36
N LEU A 9 53.35 -14.11 -21.26
CA LEU A 9 52.15 -14.33 -20.48
C LEU A 9 50.94 -13.70 -21.21
N ALA A 10 50.02 -14.51 -21.72
CA ALA A 10 48.74 -14.07 -22.21
C ALA A 10 47.81 -13.89 -21.02
N ALA A 11 47.50 -12.62 -20.70
CA ALA A 11 46.48 -12.29 -19.69
C ALA A 11 45.09 -12.44 -20.34
N ALA A 12 44.39 -13.52 -19.99
CA ALA A 12 42.96 -13.70 -20.32
C ALA A 12 42.10 -12.81 -19.42
N GLY A 13 41.67 -11.67 -19.93
CA GLY A 13 40.69 -10.81 -19.25
C GLY A 13 39.30 -11.47 -19.25
N ALA A 14 38.83 -11.95 -18.12
CA ALA A 14 37.44 -12.41 -17.94
C ALA A 14 36.53 -11.19 -17.92
N LEU A 15 35.73 -11.01 -18.99
CA LEU A 15 34.66 -10.02 -19.02
C LEU A 15 33.50 -10.50 -18.13
N ALA A 16 33.41 -9.97 -16.93
CA ALA A 16 32.26 -10.24 -16.04
C ALA A 16 31.03 -9.48 -16.57
N VAL A 17 30.15 -10.18 -17.28
CA VAL A 17 28.82 -9.67 -17.63
C VAL A 17 27.98 -9.70 -16.34
N SER A 18 27.79 -8.55 -15.70
CA SER A 18 26.83 -8.41 -14.62
C SER A 18 25.42 -8.43 -15.23
N LEU A 19 24.71 -9.56 -15.08
CA LEU A 19 23.27 -9.64 -15.31
C LEU A 19 22.60 -8.81 -14.21
N ALA A 20 22.12 -7.61 -14.56
CA ALA A 20 21.27 -6.85 -13.68
C ALA A 20 19.98 -7.68 -13.45
N ALA A 21 19.76 -8.15 -12.23
CA ALA A 21 18.49 -8.75 -11.87
C ALA A 21 17.38 -7.70 -12.09
N PRO A 22 16.20 -8.09 -12.63
CA PRO A 22 15.08 -7.18 -12.72
C PRO A 22 14.77 -6.65 -11.30
N ALA A 23 14.54 -5.34 -11.18
CA ALA A 23 14.09 -4.76 -9.93
C ALA A 23 12.79 -5.46 -9.53
N ALA A 24 12.77 -6.07 -8.36
CA ALA A 24 11.54 -6.62 -7.82
C ALA A 24 10.58 -5.46 -7.54
N ALA A 25 9.32 -5.61 -7.96
CA ALA A 25 8.28 -4.63 -7.62
C ALA A 25 8.17 -4.52 -6.09
N THR A 26 8.19 -3.28 -5.59
CA THR A 26 7.89 -3.04 -4.19
C THR A 26 6.40 -2.75 -4.08
N THR A 27 5.68 -3.62 -3.37
CA THR A 27 4.27 -3.39 -3.07
C THR A 27 4.11 -2.78 -1.70
N PHE A 28 3.23 -1.78 -1.58
CA PHE A 28 2.89 -1.14 -0.32
C PHE A 28 1.43 -1.43 -0.01
N GLN A 29 1.15 -1.99 1.16
CA GLN A 29 -0.19 -2.36 1.57
C GLN A 29 -0.70 -1.42 2.67
N PHE A 30 -1.92 -0.95 2.48
CA PHE A 30 -2.63 -0.10 3.43
C PHE A 30 -4.03 -0.66 3.67
N GLY A 31 -4.52 -0.51 4.89
CA GLY A 31 -5.86 -0.96 5.25
C GLY A 31 -6.58 0.06 6.10
N THR A 32 -7.91 -0.06 6.15
CA THR A 32 -8.73 0.75 7.05
C THR A 32 -10.09 0.09 7.30
N THR A 33 -10.71 0.45 8.40
CA THR A 33 -12.16 0.25 8.61
C THR A 33 -12.91 1.50 8.16
N LEU A 34 -14.06 1.32 7.52
CA LEU A 34 -14.92 2.40 7.07
C LEU A 34 -16.09 2.56 8.04
N SER A 35 -16.37 3.78 8.45
CA SER A 35 -17.53 4.12 9.27
C SER A 35 -17.93 5.57 9.04
N SER A 36 -19.13 5.93 9.47
CA SER A 36 -19.61 7.30 9.41
C SER A 36 -18.92 8.23 10.42
N LEU A 37 -18.24 7.69 11.44
CA LEU A 37 -17.54 8.48 12.47
C LEU A 37 -16.44 9.39 11.87
N GLY A 38 -15.90 9.00 10.72
CA GLY A 38 -14.94 9.82 9.98
C GLY A 38 -15.58 10.96 9.19
N GLU A 39 -16.89 10.95 8.97
CA GLU A 39 -17.61 11.94 8.18
C GLU A 39 -17.92 13.22 8.96
N PRO A 40 -18.07 14.38 8.27
CA PRO A 40 -18.50 15.61 8.92
C PRO A 40 -19.89 15.53 9.57
N THR A 41 -20.75 14.64 9.07
CA THR A 41 -22.10 14.37 9.61
C THR A 41 -22.27 12.88 9.87
N PRO A 42 -21.78 12.36 11.01
CA PRO A 42 -21.76 10.92 11.27
C PRO A 42 -23.13 10.42 11.74
N THR A 43 -24.01 10.07 10.81
CA THR A 43 -25.36 9.58 11.12
C THR A 43 -25.68 8.19 10.58
N SER A 44 -24.88 7.65 9.64
CA SER A 44 -25.06 6.30 9.11
C SER A 44 -24.54 5.24 10.10
N LEU A 45 -25.22 4.10 10.14
CA LEU A 45 -24.76 2.89 10.84
C LEU A 45 -24.00 1.93 9.91
N ALA A 46 -23.79 2.31 8.65
CA ALA A 46 -23.03 1.54 7.68
C ALA A 46 -21.59 1.35 8.14
N THR A 47 -21.02 0.22 7.78
CA THR A 47 -19.64 -0.15 8.07
C THR A 47 -18.97 -0.78 6.86
N GLY A 48 -17.65 -0.81 6.85
CA GLY A 48 -16.88 -1.46 5.80
C GLY A 48 -15.42 -1.62 6.16
N SER A 49 -14.67 -2.15 5.23
CA SER A 49 -13.20 -2.19 5.28
C SER A 49 -12.64 -2.00 3.87
N ALA A 50 -11.45 -1.44 3.78
CA ALA A 50 -10.73 -1.34 2.53
C ALA A 50 -9.28 -1.78 2.71
N ASN A 51 -8.77 -2.57 1.75
CA ASN A 51 -7.37 -2.85 1.56
C ASN A 51 -6.93 -2.24 0.23
N VAL A 52 -5.84 -1.50 0.25
CA VAL A 52 -5.31 -0.81 -0.93
C VAL A 52 -3.85 -1.18 -1.10
N THR A 53 -3.50 -1.75 -2.26
CA THR A 53 -2.13 -2.14 -2.59
C THR A 53 -1.61 -1.28 -3.72
N PHE A 54 -0.44 -0.67 -3.51
CA PHE A 54 0.29 0.11 -4.51
C PHE A 54 1.45 -0.72 -5.05
N ASP A 55 1.62 -0.78 -6.37
CA ASP A 55 2.77 -1.36 -7.08
C ASP A 55 3.56 -0.23 -7.74
N ASP A 56 4.80 0.00 -7.29
CA ASP A 56 5.64 1.12 -7.73
C ASP A 56 6.37 0.89 -9.05
N VAL A 57 6.30 -0.32 -9.60
CA VAL A 57 6.83 -0.65 -10.93
C VAL A 57 5.74 -0.58 -11.99
N ALA A 58 4.56 -1.14 -11.69
CA ALA A 58 3.41 -1.10 -12.60
C ALA A 58 2.61 0.21 -12.51
N PHE A 59 2.85 1.04 -11.49
CA PHE A 59 2.08 2.25 -11.16
C PHE A 59 0.59 1.97 -11.04
N THR A 60 0.26 0.87 -10.36
CA THR A 60 -1.11 0.43 -10.15
C THR A 60 -1.53 0.56 -8.70
N VAL A 61 -2.82 0.81 -8.51
CA VAL A 61 -3.51 0.84 -7.22
C VAL A 61 -4.63 -0.19 -7.27
N ALA A 62 -4.45 -1.30 -6.55
CA ALA A 62 -5.48 -2.32 -6.38
C ALA A 62 -6.28 -2.02 -5.10
N VAL A 63 -7.58 -2.08 -5.21
CA VAL A 63 -8.55 -1.84 -4.12
C VAL A 63 -9.38 -3.08 -3.91
N ASP A 64 -9.48 -3.54 -2.68
CA ASP A 64 -10.38 -4.60 -2.22
C ASP A 64 -11.16 -4.06 -1.01
N GLU A 65 -12.46 -3.93 -1.18
CA GLU A 65 -13.33 -3.24 -0.24
C GLU A 65 -14.57 -4.08 0.08
N THR A 66 -14.97 -4.06 1.33
CA THR A 66 -16.27 -4.61 1.79
C THR A 66 -17.09 -3.49 2.41
N PHE A 67 -18.41 -3.57 2.24
CA PHE A 67 -19.34 -2.62 2.84
C PHE A 67 -20.65 -3.29 3.23
N SER A 68 -21.30 -2.74 4.25
CA SER A 68 -22.58 -3.26 4.75
C SER A 68 -23.43 -2.14 5.31
N GLY A 69 -24.71 -2.16 4.94
CA GLY A 69 -25.73 -1.27 5.50
C GLY A 69 -25.68 0.16 4.95
N ILE A 70 -25.05 0.42 3.81
CA ILE A 70 -25.11 1.75 3.16
C ILE A 70 -26.57 2.04 2.72
N ALA A 71 -26.94 3.32 2.70
CA ALA A 71 -28.32 3.76 2.53
C ALA A 71 -28.91 3.41 1.14
N ALA A 72 -28.07 3.32 0.12
CA ALA A 72 -28.46 2.97 -1.26
C ALA A 72 -27.23 2.43 -2.00
N SER A 73 -27.38 2.03 -3.26
CA SER A 73 -26.25 1.75 -4.14
C SER A 73 -25.29 2.94 -4.21
N MET A 74 -24.02 2.68 -4.30
CA MET A 74 -22.98 3.71 -4.37
C MET A 74 -23.23 4.70 -5.51
N SER A 75 -23.17 5.99 -5.22
CA SER A 75 -23.12 7.07 -6.21
C SER A 75 -21.70 7.56 -6.49
N GLY A 76 -20.76 7.22 -5.60
CA GLY A 76 -19.34 7.50 -5.74
C GLY A 76 -18.55 6.66 -4.75
N ASN A 77 -17.31 6.35 -5.13
CA ASN A 77 -16.32 5.71 -4.26
C ASN A 77 -14.94 6.18 -4.70
N HIS A 78 -14.12 6.64 -3.76
CA HIS A 78 -12.92 7.38 -4.08
C HIS A 78 -11.83 7.18 -3.03
N ILE A 79 -10.56 7.37 -3.45
CA ILE A 79 -9.50 7.77 -2.53
C ILE A 79 -9.36 9.28 -2.61
N HIS A 80 -9.47 9.93 -1.47
CA HIS A 80 -9.23 11.37 -1.29
C HIS A 80 -7.81 11.60 -0.76
N CYS A 81 -7.12 12.61 -1.28
CA CYS A 81 -5.79 13.04 -0.81
C CYS A 81 -5.55 14.51 -1.18
N CYS A 82 -4.79 15.26 -0.46
CA CYS A 82 -4.17 14.95 0.82
C CYS A 82 -4.68 15.99 1.83
N THR A 83 -5.08 15.51 3.00
CA THR A 83 -5.56 16.38 4.08
C THR A 83 -4.42 17.21 4.67
N ALA A 84 -4.76 18.31 5.33
CA ALA A 84 -3.76 19.17 5.98
C ALA A 84 -2.99 18.41 7.09
N SER A 85 -3.72 17.60 7.87
CA SER A 85 -3.15 16.81 8.97
C SER A 85 -3.48 15.32 8.81
N PRO A 86 -2.61 14.39 9.25
CA PRO A 86 -2.88 12.97 9.23
C PRO A 86 -4.15 12.59 10.02
N GLY A 87 -4.91 11.65 9.51
CA GLY A 87 -6.07 11.04 10.21
C GLY A 87 -7.28 11.94 10.38
N THR A 88 -7.30 13.14 9.81
CA THR A 88 -8.40 14.10 10.00
C THR A 88 -8.55 15.05 8.81
N GLY A 89 -9.73 15.70 8.73
CA GLY A 89 -10.03 16.70 7.70
C GLY A 89 -10.59 16.09 6.42
N SER A 90 -10.70 16.92 5.39
CA SER A 90 -11.20 16.56 4.06
C SER A 90 -10.21 16.98 2.98
N ALA A 91 -10.21 16.27 1.86
CA ALA A 91 -9.34 16.52 0.71
C ALA A 91 -10.14 16.30 -0.59
N SER A 92 -9.58 16.73 -1.70
CA SER A 92 -10.11 16.46 -3.04
C SER A 92 -9.95 14.98 -3.42
N VAL A 93 -10.72 14.52 -4.41
CA VAL A 93 -10.57 13.19 -4.99
C VAL A 93 -9.21 13.08 -5.69
N ALA A 94 -8.42 12.09 -5.30
CA ALA A 94 -7.14 11.76 -5.93
C ALA A 94 -7.27 10.56 -6.88
N LEU A 95 -8.17 9.61 -6.57
CA LEU A 95 -8.48 8.46 -7.41
C LEU A 95 -9.97 8.14 -7.32
N GLY A 96 -10.71 8.34 -8.42
CA GLY A 96 -12.11 7.95 -8.55
C GLY A 96 -12.23 6.49 -8.98
N PHE A 97 -13.15 5.73 -8.37
CA PHE A 97 -13.38 4.34 -8.72
C PHE A 97 -14.46 4.23 -9.79
N THR A 98 -14.33 3.23 -10.66
CA THR A 98 -15.26 2.92 -11.74
C THR A 98 -15.85 1.53 -11.56
N GLY A 99 -17.01 1.25 -12.16
CA GLY A 99 -17.67 -0.05 -11.99
C GLY A 99 -18.17 -0.25 -10.56
N LEU A 100 -18.80 0.77 -9.99
CA LEU A 100 -19.25 0.78 -8.60
C LEU A 100 -20.20 -0.39 -8.30
N ALA A 101 -20.08 -0.94 -7.11
CA ALA A 101 -20.95 -2.01 -6.63
C ALA A 101 -22.40 -1.48 -6.45
N THR A 102 -23.36 -2.36 -6.73
CA THR A 102 -24.79 -2.11 -6.52
C THR A 102 -25.27 -2.77 -5.23
N GLY A 103 -26.37 -2.26 -4.68
CA GLY A 103 -26.94 -2.76 -3.43
C GLY A 103 -26.38 -2.05 -2.19
N THR A 104 -26.90 -2.44 -1.04
CA THR A 104 -26.58 -1.81 0.25
C THR A 104 -25.51 -2.53 1.04
N SER A 105 -25.06 -3.68 0.57
CA SER A 105 -23.95 -4.48 1.15
C SER A 105 -23.30 -5.30 0.05
N GLY A 106 -22.00 -5.52 0.15
CA GLY A 106 -21.26 -6.30 -0.84
C GLY A 106 -19.75 -6.08 -0.78
N GLN A 107 -19.12 -6.37 -1.90
CA GLN A 107 -17.68 -6.19 -2.13
C GLN A 107 -17.46 -5.36 -3.39
N TYR A 108 -16.34 -4.65 -3.40
CA TYR A 108 -15.84 -3.93 -4.57
C TYR A 108 -14.35 -4.25 -4.73
N THR A 109 -13.97 -4.71 -5.91
CA THR A 109 -12.56 -5.01 -6.23
C THR A 109 -12.23 -4.44 -7.60
N ASN A 110 -11.15 -3.67 -7.68
CA ASN A 110 -10.67 -3.12 -8.96
C ASN A 110 -9.18 -2.78 -8.87
N THR A 111 -8.54 -2.62 -10.04
CA THR A 111 -7.15 -2.17 -10.16
C THR A 111 -7.07 -1.03 -11.16
N PHE A 112 -6.41 0.06 -10.76
CA PHE A 112 -6.28 1.29 -11.51
C PHE A 112 -4.83 1.52 -11.88
N THR A 113 -4.54 1.78 -13.15
CA THR A 113 -3.23 2.29 -13.59
C THR A 113 -3.26 3.81 -13.55
N MET A 114 -2.24 4.41 -12.95
CA MET A 114 -2.14 5.86 -12.77
C MET A 114 -0.92 6.45 -13.49
N PRO A 115 -0.98 7.71 -13.97
CA PRO A 115 0.22 8.44 -14.35
C PRO A 115 1.21 8.50 -13.18
N VAL A 116 2.51 8.33 -13.47
CA VAL A 116 3.58 8.23 -12.45
C VAL A 116 3.54 9.37 -11.43
N THR A 117 3.32 10.61 -11.89
CA THR A 117 3.26 11.79 -11.00
C THR A 117 2.10 11.73 -10.02
N ASN A 118 0.92 11.32 -10.49
CA ASN A 118 -0.29 11.19 -9.66
C ASN A 118 -0.15 10.01 -8.68
N PHE A 119 0.40 8.87 -9.15
CA PHE A 119 0.69 7.71 -8.33
C PHE A 119 1.65 8.07 -7.17
N SER A 120 2.79 8.70 -7.50
CA SER A 120 3.79 9.07 -6.49
C SER A 120 3.25 10.07 -5.46
N SER A 121 2.45 11.03 -5.90
CA SER A 121 1.80 12.00 -5.00
C SER A 121 0.78 11.34 -4.08
N LEU A 122 -0.04 10.43 -4.63
CA LEU A 122 -1.02 9.69 -3.84
C LEU A 122 -0.34 8.75 -2.84
N LEU A 123 0.67 7.97 -3.27
CA LEU A 123 1.41 7.06 -2.39
C LEU A 123 2.07 7.83 -1.24
N ALA A 124 2.73 8.96 -1.52
CA ALA A 124 3.33 9.79 -0.48
C ALA A 124 2.28 10.31 0.52
N GLY A 125 1.10 10.70 0.05
CA GLY A 125 0.00 11.13 0.91
C GLY A 125 -0.57 10.00 1.78
N VAL A 126 -0.70 8.79 1.23
CA VAL A 126 -1.14 7.61 1.98
C VAL A 126 -0.10 7.24 3.04
N GLN A 127 1.18 7.22 2.69
CA GLN A 127 2.28 6.97 3.64
C GLN A 127 2.33 8.01 4.78
N ALA A 128 1.95 9.24 4.49
CA ALA A 128 1.85 10.30 5.49
C ALA A 128 0.55 10.25 6.33
N GLY A 129 -0.33 9.25 6.12
CA GLY A 129 -1.63 9.12 6.81
C GLY A 129 -2.64 10.21 6.43
N LYS A 130 -2.49 10.84 5.25
CA LYS A 130 -3.29 11.98 4.78
C LYS A 130 -4.31 11.61 3.70
N ALA A 131 -4.51 10.33 3.44
CA ALA A 131 -5.45 9.85 2.45
C ALA A 131 -6.49 8.92 3.08
N TYR A 132 -7.70 8.95 2.55
CA TYR A 132 -8.80 8.12 3.03
C TYR A 132 -9.65 7.59 1.87
N VAL A 133 -10.22 6.41 2.06
CA VAL A 133 -11.27 5.86 1.19
C VAL A 133 -12.61 6.40 1.66
N ASN A 134 -13.51 6.72 0.72
CA ASN A 134 -14.83 7.25 1.02
C ASN A 134 -15.88 6.69 0.06
N ILE A 135 -16.95 6.11 0.62
CA ILE A 135 -18.15 5.68 -0.09
C ILE A 135 -19.22 6.75 0.03
N HIS A 136 -19.84 7.09 -1.10
CA HIS A 136 -20.95 8.03 -1.21
C HIS A 136 -22.21 7.30 -1.67
N THR A 137 -23.35 7.69 -1.12
CA THR A 137 -24.67 7.26 -1.58
C THR A 137 -25.54 8.47 -1.88
N PRO A 138 -26.58 8.33 -2.73
CA PRO A 138 -27.43 9.45 -3.10
C PRO A 138 -28.17 10.08 -1.91
N GLY A 139 -28.55 11.34 -2.05
CA GLY A 139 -29.35 12.06 -1.06
C GLY A 139 -28.54 12.57 0.10
N VAL A 140 -28.89 12.18 1.31
CA VAL A 140 -28.29 12.70 2.56
C VAL A 140 -26.77 12.47 2.63
N TYR A 141 -26.27 11.40 2.04
CA TYR A 141 -24.86 11.02 2.08
C TYR A 141 -24.10 11.28 0.77
N SER A 142 -24.58 12.22 -0.05
CA SER A 142 -23.89 12.61 -1.28
C SER A 142 -22.50 13.20 -1.02
N GLY A 143 -22.24 13.73 0.18
CA GLY A 143 -20.94 14.23 0.63
C GLY A 143 -20.01 13.16 1.22
N GLY A 144 -20.51 11.93 1.40
CA GLY A 144 -19.84 10.79 2.02
C GLY A 144 -20.73 10.11 3.05
N GLU A 145 -20.79 8.79 3.04
CA GLU A 145 -21.56 8.00 4.00
C GLU A 145 -20.67 7.32 5.02
N ILE A 146 -19.62 6.66 4.54
CA ILE A 146 -18.61 6.03 5.38
C ILE A 146 -17.22 6.25 4.79
N ARG A 147 -16.23 6.48 5.64
CA ARG A 147 -14.83 6.62 5.25
C ARG A 147 -13.87 6.09 6.28
N GLY A 148 -12.61 5.90 5.87
CA GLY A 148 -11.51 5.54 6.77
C GLY A 148 -10.17 5.99 6.22
N PHE A 149 -9.30 6.50 7.10
CA PHE A 149 -7.93 6.86 6.75
C PHE A 149 -7.09 5.60 6.57
N LEU A 150 -6.34 5.55 5.47
CA LEU A 150 -5.46 4.45 5.13
C LEU A 150 -4.25 4.44 6.06
N VAL A 151 -3.97 3.29 6.67
CA VAL A 151 -2.81 3.04 7.52
C VAL A 151 -2.00 1.86 6.99
N PRO A 152 -0.66 1.86 7.15
CA PRO A 152 0.17 0.75 6.69
C PRO A 152 -0.25 -0.59 7.33
N VAL A 153 -0.35 -1.64 6.51
CA VAL A 153 -0.53 -3.01 6.98
C VAL A 153 0.87 -3.64 7.11
N PRO A 154 1.30 -4.03 8.32
CA PRO A 154 2.60 -4.67 8.50
C PRO A 154 2.65 -6.01 7.75
N GLU A 155 3.70 -6.22 6.97
CA GLU A 155 3.90 -7.46 6.23
C GLU A 155 4.14 -8.64 7.19
N PRO A 156 3.66 -9.86 6.85
CA PRO A 156 3.94 -11.07 7.63
C PRO A 156 5.46 -11.33 7.83
N SER A 157 6.28 -10.95 6.85
CA SER A 157 7.74 -11.01 6.90
C SER A 157 8.34 -10.16 8.02
N THR A 158 7.77 -9.00 8.32
CA THR A 158 8.20 -8.12 9.41
C THR A 158 8.06 -8.81 10.77
N TYR A 159 6.93 -9.47 11.01
CA TYR A 159 6.71 -10.26 12.23
C TYR A 159 7.64 -11.46 12.30
N ALA A 160 7.88 -12.17 11.19
CA ALA A 160 8.81 -13.30 11.13
C ALA A 160 10.24 -12.87 11.44
N LEU A 161 10.73 -11.78 10.85
CA LEU A 161 12.05 -11.22 11.13
C LEU A 161 12.20 -10.74 12.58
N MET A 162 11.16 -10.10 13.12
CA MET A 162 11.15 -9.68 14.52
C MET A 162 11.25 -10.89 15.48
N LEU A 163 10.47 -11.94 15.23
CA LEU A 163 10.51 -13.18 16.03
C LEU A 163 11.86 -13.90 15.91
N CYS A 164 12.43 -13.97 14.70
CA CYS A 164 13.76 -14.51 14.48
C CYS A 164 14.84 -13.70 15.24
N GLY A 165 14.75 -12.37 15.21
CA GLY A 165 15.67 -11.48 15.93
C GLY A 165 15.58 -11.68 17.44
N LEU A 166 14.36 -11.72 17.99
CA LEU A 166 14.14 -11.98 19.42
C LEU A 166 14.62 -13.38 19.83
N GLY A 167 14.40 -14.40 18.98
CA GLY A 167 14.90 -15.75 19.20
C GLY A 167 16.43 -15.83 19.24
N LEU A 168 17.12 -15.13 18.35
CA LEU A 168 18.58 -15.02 18.34
C LEU A 168 19.11 -14.33 19.61
N ILE A 169 18.51 -13.23 20.02
CA ILE A 169 18.90 -12.51 21.24
C ILE A 169 18.72 -13.42 22.47
N GLY A 170 17.58 -14.10 22.59
CA GLY A 170 17.30 -15.04 23.66
C GLY A 170 18.29 -16.20 23.71
N TRP A 171 18.64 -16.75 22.54
CA TRP A 171 19.65 -17.83 22.46
C TRP A 171 21.05 -17.37 22.87
N VAL A 172 21.49 -16.19 22.44
CA VAL A 172 22.80 -15.62 22.85
C VAL A 172 22.82 -15.32 24.35
N ALA A 173 21.74 -14.75 24.90
CA ALA A 173 21.61 -14.46 26.32
C ALA A 173 21.72 -15.74 27.16
N LYS A 174 21.01 -16.81 26.75
CA LYS A 174 21.08 -18.14 27.42
C LYS A 174 22.50 -18.73 27.39
N ARG A 175 23.18 -18.63 26.25
CA ARG A 175 24.58 -19.12 26.14
C ARG A 175 25.53 -18.41 27.08
N ARG A 176 25.36 -17.09 27.29
CA ARG A 176 26.23 -16.32 28.23
C ARG A 176 25.97 -16.63 29.70
N GLN A 177 24.81 -17.20 30.06
CA GLN A 177 24.52 -17.63 31.43
C GLN A 177 25.06 -19.04 31.74
N LEU A 178 25.39 -19.82 30.70
CA LEU A 178 25.89 -21.18 30.83
C LEU A 178 27.42 -21.28 30.70
N ALA A 179 28.10 -20.16 30.41
CA ALA A 179 29.56 -20.03 30.33
C ALA A 179 30.10 -19.26 31.52
#